data_46c4063c2ef34edf69f5ce5e42d6ce0d
#
_entry.id   46c4063c2ef34edf69f5ce5e42d6ce0d
#
_cell.length_a   1.000
_cell.length_b   1.000
_cell.length_c   1.000
_cell.angle_alpha   90.00
_cell.angle_beta   90.00
_cell.angle_gamma   90.00
#
_symmetry.space_group_name_H-M   'P 1'
#
loop_
_entity.id
_entity.type
_entity.pdbx_description
1 polymer ?
#
loop_
_entity_poly.entity_id
_entity_poly.type
_entity_poly.pdbx_seq_one_letter_code
_entity_poly.pdbx_strand_id
1 'polypeptide(L)'
;MLRGINRQQIFEDDEDYCRFLRTLAKYQEECGYNLYGYCLMPNHVHLVLREGKQPLEIIMRRIGASFVYWYNAKYVRTGHLFQDRFKSEPVESDAYLLTVIRYVHWNPVKAGLCSVPEAYPYSSYPRYFESQGIIDNTVIAGMMGVEEFKRFHSTPGKEVCLDIRENTKQYITDEQATALMRRLTGCQNASEYQSLAVGKRDEGLRELLRHGVSIRQASQITGISFGIVRKFVRKP
;
A
#
# COMPACT_ATOMS: atom_id res chain seq x y z
N MET A 1 4.83 -4.88 3.38
CA MET A 1 4.12 -4.24 2.27
C MET A 1 4.44 -2.74 2.19
N LEU A 2 4.64 -2.18 1.00
CA LEU A 2 4.77 -0.75 0.70
C LEU A 2 3.59 -0.29 -0.15
N ARG A 3 3.12 0.93 0.00
CA ARG A 3 1.97 1.47 -0.76
C ARG A 3 2.22 2.91 -1.22
N GLY A 4 1.78 3.22 -2.44
CA GLY A 4 1.82 4.58 -2.98
C GLY A 4 0.95 5.56 -2.20
N ILE A 5 1.43 6.81 -2.07
CA ILE A 5 0.67 7.88 -1.40
C ILE A 5 -0.67 8.09 -2.11
N ASN A 6 -1.76 8.22 -1.35
CA ASN A 6 -3.12 8.35 -1.87
C ASN A 6 -3.51 7.24 -2.88
N ARG A 7 -2.92 6.03 -2.74
CA ARG A 7 -3.09 4.90 -3.65
C ARG A 7 -2.63 5.16 -5.09
N GLN A 8 -1.80 6.19 -5.32
CA GLN A 8 -1.24 6.45 -6.64
C GLN A 8 -0.44 5.26 -7.15
N GLN A 9 -0.32 5.14 -8.45
CA GLN A 9 0.59 4.19 -9.08
C GLN A 9 2.03 4.50 -8.66
N ILE A 10 2.79 3.44 -8.49
CA ILE A 10 4.23 3.46 -8.19
C ILE A 10 5.03 2.72 -9.27
N PHE A 11 4.31 2.15 -10.22
CA PHE A 11 4.84 1.56 -11.44
C PHE A 11 3.96 2.03 -12.60
N GLU A 12 4.53 2.86 -13.49
CA GLU A 12 3.84 3.43 -14.65
C GLU A 12 4.11 2.60 -15.92
N ASP A 13 5.29 1.97 -15.99
CA ASP A 13 5.74 1.15 -17.10
C ASP A 13 6.62 -0.03 -16.65
N ASP A 14 6.96 -0.91 -17.60
CA ASP A 14 7.77 -2.12 -17.35
C ASP A 14 9.15 -1.81 -16.79
N GLU A 15 9.73 -0.65 -17.13
CA GLU A 15 11.04 -0.24 -16.61
C GLU A 15 11.01 -0.03 -15.10
N ASP A 16 9.90 0.49 -14.56
CA ASP A 16 9.72 0.71 -13.12
C ASP A 16 9.73 -0.62 -12.37
N TYR A 17 9.01 -1.63 -12.88
CA TYR A 17 9.01 -2.98 -12.31
C TYR A 17 10.41 -3.60 -12.35
N CYS A 18 11.06 -3.53 -13.52
CA CYS A 18 12.43 -4.01 -13.67
C CYS A 18 13.40 -3.31 -12.72
N ARG A 19 13.26 -1.99 -12.55
CA ARG A 19 14.07 -1.20 -11.63
C ARG A 19 13.86 -1.64 -10.19
N PHE A 20 12.61 -1.88 -9.78
CA PHE A 20 12.32 -2.34 -8.43
C PHE A 20 12.93 -3.71 -8.17
N LEU A 21 12.81 -4.66 -9.11
CA LEU A 21 13.41 -5.99 -9.01
C LEU A 21 14.94 -5.94 -8.92
N ARG A 22 15.60 -5.10 -9.72
CA ARG A 22 17.05 -4.84 -9.61
C ARG A 22 17.42 -4.25 -8.25
N THR A 23 16.58 -3.39 -7.71
CA THR A 23 16.79 -2.81 -6.37
C THR A 23 16.67 -3.89 -5.29
N LEU A 24 15.70 -4.81 -5.40
CA LEU A 24 15.61 -5.97 -4.50
C LEU A 24 16.88 -6.83 -4.59
N ALA A 25 17.32 -7.22 -5.78
CA ALA A 25 18.53 -8.04 -5.97
C ALA A 25 19.78 -7.38 -5.36
N LYS A 26 20.00 -6.10 -5.65
CA LYS A 26 21.12 -5.33 -5.09
C LYS A 26 21.15 -5.39 -3.56
N TYR A 27 20.03 -5.06 -2.92
CA TYR A 27 19.98 -5.03 -1.44
C TYR A 27 19.87 -6.40 -0.80
N GLN A 28 19.48 -7.43 -1.55
CA GLN A 28 19.61 -8.82 -1.11
C GLN A 28 21.07 -9.19 -0.91
N GLU A 29 21.96 -8.85 -1.85
CA GLU A 29 23.39 -9.06 -1.72
C GLU A 29 23.99 -8.23 -0.56
N GLU A 30 23.65 -6.94 -0.47
CA GLU A 30 24.21 -6.05 0.54
C GLU A 30 23.73 -6.33 1.96
N CYS A 31 22.43 -6.66 2.14
CA CYS A 31 21.80 -6.84 3.45
C CYS A 31 21.69 -8.30 3.86
N GLY A 32 21.87 -9.24 2.94
CA GLY A 32 21.90 -10.69 3.17
C GLY A 32 20.55 -11.30 3.54
N TYR A 33 19.41 -10.69 3.15
CA TYR A 33 18.09 -11.24 3.40
C TYR A 33 17.71 -12.34 2.41
N ASN A 34 16.82 -13.25 2.81
CA ASN A 34 16.22 -14.21 1.91
C ASN A 34 14.86 -13.69 1.43
N LEU A 35 14.61 -13.69 0.13
CA LEU A 35 13.33 -13.31 -0.46
C LEU A 35 12.56 -14.57 -0.86
N TYR A 36 11.46 -14.84 -0.18
CA TYR A 36 10.63 -16.03 -0.43
C TYR A 36 9.50 -15.77 -1.43
N GLY A 37 9.02 -14.51 -1.54
CA GLY A 37 7.97 -14.18 -2.47
C GLY A 37 7.77 -12.70 -2.64
N TYR A 38 7.21 -12.30 -3.78
CA TYR A 38 6.80 -10.92 -4.03
C TYR A 38 5.61 -10.85 -4.98
N CYS A 39 4.91 -9.73 -4.90
CA CYS A 39 3.99 -9.28 -5.94
C CYS A 39 4.06 -7.76 -6.03
N LEU A 40 4.43 -7.26 -7.21
CA LEU A 40 4.51 -5.83 -7.51
C LEU A 40 3.20 -5.41 -8.16
N MET A 41 2.28 -4.88 -7.36
CA MET A 41 1.00 -4.35 -7.84
C MET A 41 1.19 -2.90 -8.31
N PRO A 42 0.36 -2.36 -9.22
CA PRO A 42 0.55 -1.02 -9.75
C PRO A 42 0.75 0.07 -8.69
N ASN A 43 0.11 -0.05 -7.53
CA ASN A 43 0.12 0.97 -6.47
C ASN A 43 0.64 0.47 -5.11
N HIS A 44 1.11 -0.77 -5.02
CA HIS A 44 1.69 -1.32 -3.79
C HIS A 44 2.55 -2.55 -4.06
N VAL A 45 3.37 -2.92 -3.09
CA VAL A 45 4.29 -4.06 -3.16
C VAL A 45 4.10 -4.97 -1.96
N HIS A 46 3.92 -6.25 -2.23
CA HIS A 46 4.02 -7.32 -1.23
C HIS A 46 5.39 -7.98 -1.33
N LEU A 47 6.04 -8.18 -0.20
CA LEU A 47 7.30 -8.93 -0.07
C LEU A 47 7.16 -9.93 1.07
N VAL A 48 7.61 -11.14 0.84
CA VAL A 48 7.78 -12.19 1.86
C VAL A 48 9.27 -12.44 1.97
N LEU A 49 9.87 -12.03 3.09
CA LEU A 49 11.31 -12.11 3.27
C LEU A 49 11.67 -12.48 4.71
N ARG A 50 12.86 -13.07 4.87
CA ARG A 50 13.50 -13.28 6.16
C ARG A 50 14.71 -12.38 6.28
N GLU A 51 14.81 -11.68 7.40
CA GLU A 51 15.97 -10.86 7.74
C GLU A 51 17.26 -11.68 7.67
N GLY A 52 18.34 -11.00 7.34
CA GLY A 52 19.67 -11.60 7.29
C GLY A 52 20.64 -10.81 8.16
N LYS A 53 21.66 -10.19 7.53
CA LYS A 53 22.68 -9.40 8.23
C LYS A 53 22.15 -8.06 8.77
N GLN A 54 21.06 -7.56 8.20
CA GLN A 54 20.47 -6.28 8.56
C GLN A 54 19.01 -6.46 8.99
N PRO A 55 18.52 -5.66 9.95
CA PRO A 55 17.11 -5.69 10.36
C PRO A 55 16.20 -5.14 9.26
N LEU A 56 14.93 -5.54 9.32
CA LEU A 56 13.89 -5.23 8.32
C LEU A 56 13.76 -3.73 8.02
N GLU A 57 13.87 -2.89 9.05
CA GLU A 57 13.77 -1.43 8.90
C GLU A 57 14.88 -0.87 8.01
N ILE A 58 16.09 -1.41 8.13
CA ILE A 58 17.24 -0.99 7.32
C ILE A 58 17.06 -1.47 5.88
N ILE A 59 16.67 -2.74 5.70
CA ILE A 59 16.42 -3.34 4.39
C ILE A 59 15.36 -2.50 3.65
N MET A 60 14.19 -2.31 4.25
CA MET A 60 13.07 -1.61 3.63
C MET A 60 13.35 -0.13 3.37
N ARG A 61 14.11 0.52 4.27
CA ARG A 61 14.55 1.92 4.07
C ARG A 61 15.47 2.04 2.86
N ARG A 62 16.44 1.14 2.68
CA ARG A 62 17.37 1.15 1.54
C ARG A 62 16.65 0.90 0.23
N ILE A 63 15.79 -0.13 0.18
CA ILE A 63 14.97 -0.44 -0.99
C ILE A 63 14.10 0.76 -1.37
N GLY A 64 13.33 1.28 -0.39
CA GLY A 64 12.42 2.40 -0.61
C GLY A 64 13.14 3.66 -1.06
N ALA A 65 14.22 4.06 -0.37
CA ALA A 65 14.97 5.28 -0.72
C ALA A 65 15.59 5.19 -2.12
N SER A 66 16.21 4.03 -2.47
CA SER A 66 16.82 3.82 -3.78
C SER A 66 15.80 3.90 -4.91
N PHE A 67 14.63 3.27 -4.74
CA PHE A 67 13.60 3.30 -5.74
C PHE A 67 12.97 4.69 -5.88
N VAL A 68 12.64 5.36 -4.77
CA VAL A 68 12.07 6.71 -4.77
C VAL A 68 12.99 7.73 -5.43
N TYR A 69 14.30 7.66 -5.13
CA TYR A 69 15.28 8.55 -5.76
C TYR A 69 15.27 8.41 -7.30
N TRP A 70 15.32 7.16 -7.80
CA TRP A 70 15.29 6.89 -9.24
C TRP A 70 13.94 7.27 -9.87
N TYR A 71 12.82 6.93 -9.23
CA TYR A 71 11.47 7.24 -9.70
C TYR A 71 11.25 8.74 -9.80
N ASN A 72 11.65 9.50 -8.78
CA ASN A 72 11.54 10.96 -8.80
C ASN A 72 12.41 11.60 -9.90
N ALA A 73 13.59 11.05 -10.16
CA ALA A 73 14.44 11.52 -11.27
C ALA A 73 13.81 11.23 -12.64
N LYS A 74 13.29 10.01 -12.85
CA LYS A 74 12.64 9.60 -14.11
C LYS A 74 11.41 10.46 -14.43
N TYR A 75 10.57 10.71 -13.43
CA TYR A 75 9.28 11.41 -13.61
C TYR A 75 9.33 12.90 -13.25
N VAL A 76 10.51 13.48 -13.07
CA VAL A 76 10.74 14.91 -12.74
C VAL A 76 9.85 15.36 -11.59
N ARG A 77 9.81 14.59 -10.51
CA ARG A 77 8.98 14.87 -9.34
C ARG A 77 9.81 14.97 -8.07
N THR A 78 9.22 15.53 -7.01
CA THR A 78 9.81 15.66 -5.69
C THR A 78 8.87 15.10 -4.61
N GLY A 79 9.43 14.79 -3.43
CA GLY A 79 8.66 14.34 -2.28
C GLY A 79 8.50 12.83 -2.19
N HIS A 80 7.58 12.42 -1.32
CA HIS A 80 7.36 11.01 -1.00
C HIS A 80 6.59 10.29 -2.10
N LEU A 81 7.00 9.07 -2.41
CA LEU A 81 6.28 8.14 -3.28
C LEU A 81 5.39 7.21 -2.46
N PHE A 82 5.90 6.72 -1.33
CA PHE A 82 5.18 5.84 -0.43
C PHE A 82 4.44 6.61 0.66
N GLN A 83 3.23 6.15 0.99
CA GLN A 83 2.32 6.82 1.91
C GLN A 83 2.85 6.89 3.35
N ASP A 84 3.41 5.76 3.82
CA ASP A 84 3.90 5.58 5.18
C ASP A 84 5.19 4.74 5.16
N ARG A 85 5.70 4.45 6.36
CA ARG A 85 6.65 3.34 6.51
C ARG A 85 5.98 2.05 6.07
N PHE A 86 6.78 1.04 5.71
CA PHE A 86 6.27 -0.29 5.39
C PHE A 86 5.43 -0.86 6.56
N LYS A 87 4.46 -1.71 6.22
CA LYS A 87 3.74 -2.54 7.19
C LYS A 87 4.29 -3.95 7.13
N SER A 88 4.49 -4.59 8.28
CA SER A 88 4.97 -5.96 8.39
C SER A 88 4.09 -6.77 9.35
N GLU A 89 4.07 -8.05 9.12
CA GLU A 89 3.44 -9.07 9.94
C GLU A 89 4.43 -10.23 10.06
N PRO A 90 4.69 -10.77 11.27
CA PRO A 90 5.59 -11.90 11.43
C PRO A 90 4.95 -13.18 10.86
N VAL A 91 5.77 -13.99 10.20
CA VAL A 91 5.41 -15.32 9.70
C VAL A 91 6.10 -16.34 10.58
N GLU A 92 5.35 -16.95 11.52
CA GLU A 92 5.90 -17.74 12.62
C GLU A 92 5.83 -19.25 12.38
N SER A 93 5.24 -19.70 11.27
CA SER A 93 5.16 -21.12 10.93
C SER A 93 5.22 -21.38 9.43
N ASP A 94 5.66 -22.59 9.07
CA ASP A 94 5.72 -23.04 7.69
C ASP A 94 4.35 -23.06 7.01
N ALA A 95 3.32 -23.49 7.71
CA ALA A 95 1.96 -23.50 7.22
C ALA A 95 1.46 -22.07 6.91
N TYR A 96 1.82 -21.11 7.77
CA TYR A 96 1.49 -19.72 7.55
C TYR A 96 2.33 -19.10 6.42
N LEU A 97 3.59 -19.50 6.27
CA LEU A 97 4.44 -19.08 5.15
C LEU A 97 3.80 -19.48 3.81
N LEU A 98 3.36 -20.72 3.65
CA LEU A 98 2.68 -21.19 2.45
C LEU A 98 1.40 -20.38 2.18
N THR A 99 0.63 -20.13 3.22
CA THR A 99 -0.60 -19.30 3.15
C THR A 99 -0.30 -17.89 2.65
N VAL A 100 0.73 -17.23 3.21
CA VAL A 100 1.13 -15.87 2.82
C VAL A 100 1.64 -15.83 1.38
N ILE A 101 2.45 -16.82 0.96
CA ILE A 101 2.94 -16.92 -0.41
C ILE A 101 1.78 -17.08 -1.41
N ARG A 102 0.84 -17.99 -1.13
CA ARG A 102 -0.36 -18.13 -1.96
C ARG A 102 -1.18 -16.85 -2.00
N TYR A 103 -1.39 -16.21 -0.86
CA TYR A 103 -2.09 -14.94 -0.76
C TYR A 103 -1.41 -13.86 -1.64
N VAL A 104 -0.08 -13.73 -1.57
CA VAL A 104 0.70 -12.75 -2.34
C VAL A 104 0.56 -13.02 -3.85
N HIS A 105 0.61 -14.26 -4.28
CA HIS A 105 0.45 -14.63 -5.69
C HIS A 105 -0.97 -14.44 -6.21
N TRP A 106 -1.99 -14.53 -5.36
CA TRP A 106 -3.39 -14.31 -5.73
C TRP A 106 -3.83 -12.84 -5.71
N ASN A 107 -3.00 -11.91 -5.23
CA ASN A 107 -3.34 -10.48 -5.21
C ASN A 107 -3.73 -9.90 -6.57
N PRO A 108 -2.98 -10.14 -7.67
CA PRO A 108 -3.33 -9.60 -8.98
C PRO A 108 -4.64 -10.19 -9.53
N VAL A 109 -4.94 -11.44 -9.23
CA VAL A 109 -6.24 -12.06 -9.62
C VAL A 109 -7.39 -11.41 -8.86
N LYS A 110 -7.25 -11.23 -7.54
CA LYS A 110 -8.24 -10.54 -6.69
C LYS A 110 -8.47 -9.09 -7.13
N ALA A 111 -7.43 -8.44 -7.66
CA ALA A 111 -7.51 -7.09 -8.21
C ALA A 111 -8.02 -7.02 -9.65
N GLY A 112 -8.33 -8.17 -10.29
CA GLY A 112 -8.82 -8.23 -11.67
C GLY A 112 -7.78 -7.91 -12.75
N LEU A 113 -6.47 -7.98 -12.41
CA LEU A 113 -5.37 -7.70 -13.33
C LEU A 113 -5.03 -8.89 -14.23
N CYS A 114 -5.38 -10.10 -13.79
CA CYS A 114 -5.21 -11.34 -14.55
C CYS A 114 -6.23 -12.38 -14.06
N SER A 115 -6.38 -13.47 -14.81
CA SER A 115 -7.32 -14.56 -14.48
C SER A 115 -6.73 -15.63 -13.57
N VAL A 116 -5.41 -15.81 -13.60
CA VAL A 116 -4.67 -16.82 -12.83
C VAL A 116 -3.32 -16.26 -12.37
N PRO A 117 -2.76 -16.74 -11.26
CA PRO A 117 -1.49 -16.20 -10.70
C PRO A 117 -0.31 -16.26 -11.68
N GLU A 118 -0.20 -17.31 -12.50
CA GLU A 118 0.85 -17.47 -13.49
C GLU A 118 0.85 -16.42 -14.60
N ALA A 119 -0.29 -15.82 -14.88
CA ALA A 119 -0.44 -14.83 -15.94
C ALA A 119 0.06 -13.43 -15.53
N TYR A 120 0.44 -13.22 -14.26
CA TYR A 120 0.93 -11.93 -13.81
C TYR A 120 2.47 -11.89 -13.80
N PRO A 121 3.11 -11.14 -14.72
CA PRO A 121 4.56 -11.20 -14.92
C PRO A 121 5.37 -10.60 -13.76
N TYR A 122 4.76 -9.75 -12.94
CA TYR A 122 5.42 -9.02 -11.85
C TYR A 122 5.17 -9.65 -10.46
N SER A 123 4.85 -10.95 -10.44
CA SER A 123 4.84 -11.77 -9.23
C SER A 123 5.98 -12.79 -9.23
N SER A 124 6.30 -13.30 -8.04
CA SER A 124 7.29 -14.36 -7.90
C SER A 124 6.76 -15.74 -8.29
N TYR A 125 5.49 -15.92 -8.60
CA TYR A 125 4.92 -17.22 -8.94
C TYR A 125 5.69 -17.95 -10.05
N PRO A 126 5.94 -17.35 -11.26
CA PRO A 126 6.69 -18.02 -12.30
C PRO A 126 8.15 -18.28 -11.92
N ARG A 127 8.73 -17.50 -11.02
CA ARG A 127 10.12 -17.60 -10.60
C ARG A 127 10.41 -18.85 -9.75
N TYR A 128 9.38 -19.47 -9.17
CA TYR A 128 9.53 -20.73 -8.43
C TYR A 128 9.93 -21.92 -9.32
N PHE A 129 9.75 -21.79 -10.63
CA PHE A 129 10.07 -22.83 -11.61
C PHE A 129 11.38 -22.56 -12.36
N GLU A 130 12.06 -21.46 -12.04
CA GLU A 130 13.34 -21.09 -12.61
C GLU A 130 14.49 -21.60 -11.73
N SER A 131 15.60 -22.00 -12.35
CA SER A 131 16.76 -22.52 -11.63
C SER A 131 17.60 -21.42 -10.97
N GLN A 132 17.46 -20.18 -11.38
CA GLN A 132 18.20 -19.03 -10.86
C GLN A 132 17.30 -17.79 -10.77
N GLY A 133 17.51 -16.97 -9.73
CA GLY A 133 16.74 -15.74 -9.53
C GLY A 133 16.94 -15.17 -8.13
N ILE A 134 16.17 -14.10 -7.83
CA ILE A 134 16.22 -13.44 -6.51
C ILE A 134 15.38 -14.19 -5.46
N ILE A 135 14.61 -15.20 -5.86
CA ILE A 135 13.75 -15.97 -4.95
C ILE A 135 14.54 -17.14 -4.35
N ASP A 136 14.57 -17.21 -3.04
CA ASP A 136 14.99 -18.39 -2.30
C ASP A 136 13.80 -19.35 -2.20
N ASN A 137 13.72 -20.30 -3.11
CA ASN A 137 12.67 -21.33 -3.12
C ASN A 137 13.01 -22.57 -2.30
N THR A 138 14.20 -22.64 -1.69
CA THR A 138 14.69 -23.85 -1.00
C THR A 138 13.78 -24.31 0.14
N VAL A 139 13.26 -23.37 0.93
CA VAL A 139 12.34 -23.67 2.04
C VAL A 139 11.03 -24.27 1.50
N ILE A 140 10.47 -23.67 0.46
CA ILE A 140 9.20 -24.14 -0.13
C ILE A 140 9.40 -25.48 -0.87
N ALA A 141 10.50 -25.62 -1.59
CA ALA A 141 10.85 -26.87 -2.26
C ALA A 141 11.09 -28.03 -1.26
N GLY A 142 11.53 -27.72 -0.05
CA GLY A 142 11.63 -28.71 1.04
C GLY A 142 10.27 -29.11 1.64
N MET A 143 9.24 -28.31 1.47
CA MET A 143 7.89 -28.57 1.99
C MET A 143 6.99 -29.30 0.98
N MET A 144 7.12 -28.96 -0.31
CA MET A 144 6.27 -29.55 -1.36
C MET A 144 6.95 -29.51 -2.72
N GLY A 145 6.61 -30.50 -3.57
CA GLY A 145 7.08 -30.56 -4.95
C GLY A 145 6.36 -29.56 -5.87
N VAL A 146 6.89 -29.39 -7.08
CA VAL A 146 6.38 -28.44 -8.09
C VAL A 146 4.90 -28.65 -8.40
N GLU A 147 4.48 -29.90 -8.62
CA GLU A 147 3.08 -30.19 -8.96
C GLU A 147 2.14 -29.97 -7.79
N GLU A 148 2.60 -30.18 -6.57
CA GLU A 148 1.86 -29.86 -5.37
C GLU A 148 1.73 -28.35 -5.15
N PHE A 149 2.79 -27.60 -5.42
CA PHE A 149 2.77 -26.13 -5.38
C PHE A 149 1.76 -25.55 -6.38
N LYS A 150 1.73 -26.05 -7.63
CA LYS A 150 0.75 -25.65 -8.64
C LYS A 150 -0.67 -25.96 -8.16
N ARG A 151 -0.90 -27.19 -7.67
CA ARG A 151 -2.22 -27.60 -7.12
C ARG A 151 -2.63 -26.75 -5.93
N PHE A 152 -1.68 -26.41 -5.02
CA PHE A 152 -1.93 -25.52 -3.90
C PHE A 152 -2.35 -24.12 -4.33
N HIS A 153 -1.84 -23.63 -5.47
CA HIS A 153 -2.18 -22.34 -6.05
C HIS A 153 -3.36 -22.38 -7.04
N SER A 154 -3.93 -23.53 -7.33
CA SER A 154 -5.08 -23.64 -8.28
C SER A 154 -6.35 -22.97 -7.76
N THR A 155 -6.45 -22.75 -6.45
CA THR A 155 -7.58 -22.07 -5.82
C THR A 155 -7.09 -20.99 -4.83
N PRO A 156 -7.82 -19.87 -4.71
CA PRO A 156 -7.48 -18.85 -3.74
C PRO A 156 -7.65 -19.39 -2.31
N GLY A 157 -6.78 -18.96 -1.40
CA GLY A 157 -6.97 -19.17 0.02
C GLY A 157 -8.12 -18.31 0.56
N LYS A 158 -8.71 -18.75 1.68
CA LYS A 158 -9.75 -17.98 2.40
C LYS A 158 -9.16 -16.99 3.39
N GLU A 159 -7.87 -17.10 3.65
CA GLU A 159 -7.16 -16.32 4.66
C GLU A 159 -6.97 -14.87 4.20
N VAL A 160 -7.03 -13.97 5.15
CA VAL A 160 -6.70 -12.55 4.99
C VAL A 160 -5.36 -12.33 5.68
N CYS A 161 -4.28 -12.24 4.89
CA CYS A 161 -2.94 -11.90 5.38
C CYS A 161 -2.73 -10.40 5.19
N LEU A 162 -2.06 -9.74 6.12
CA LEU A 162 -1.69 -8.31 6.10
C LEU A 162 -2.45 -7.45 5.07
N ASP A 163 -3.75 -7.64 4.99
CA ASP A 163 -4.59 -6.75 4.23
C ASP A 163 -4.51 -5.39 4.90
N ILE A 164 -4.23 -4.39 4.11
CA ILE A 164 -4.67 -3.08 4.53
C ILE A 164 -6.19 -3.25 4.58
N ARG A 165 -6.73 -3.57 5.78
CA ARG A 165 -8.15 -3.36 6.00
C ARG A 165 -8.40 -2.01 5.37
N GLU A 166 -9.12 -2.04 4.29
CA GLU A 166 -9.60 -0.80 3.73
C GLU A 166 -10.34 -0.15 4.88
N ASN A 167 -9.68 0.77 5.58
CA ASN A 167 -10.42 1.78 6.24
C ASN A 167 -11.15 2.43 5.05
N THR A 168 -12.35 2.00 4.81
CA THR A 168 -13.30 2.56 3.85
C THR A 168 -13.75 3.94 4.33
N LYS A 169 -12.83 4.75 4.80
CA LYS A 169 -12.97 6.18 4.68
C LYS A 169 -12.89 6.42 3.18
N GLN A 170 -14.03 6.49 2.55
CA GLN A 170 -14.14 7.08 1.22
C GLN A 170 -13.33 8.37 1.27
N TYR A 171 -12.17 8.38 0.60
CA TYR A 171 -11.38 9.59 0.48
C TYR A 171 -12.18 10.53 -0.42
N ILE A 172 -12.88 11.47 0.21
CA ILE A 172 -13.60 12.51 -0.47
C ILE A 172 -12.55 13.42 -1.11
N THR A 173 -12.66 13.67 -2.42
CA THR A 173 -11.81 14.65 -3.10
C THR A 173 -12.06 16.06 -2.56
N ASP A 174 -11.15 17.00 -2.76
CA ASP A 174 -11.33 18.39 -2.31
C ASP A 174 -12.57 19.03 -2.95
N GLU A 175 -12.88 18.69 -4.18
CA GLU A 175 -14.11 19.09 -4.89
C GLU A 175 -15.36 18.52 -4.23
N GLN A 176 -15.34 17.22 -3.90
CA GLN A 176 -16.44 16.55 -3.21
C GLN A 176 -16.62 17.08 -1.79
N ALA A 177 -15.52 17.39 -1.08
CA ALA A 177 -15.57 18.00 0.25
C ALA A 177 -16.18 19.40 0.20
N THR A 178 -15.82 20.21 -0.81
CA THR A 178 -16.39 21.53 -1.03
C THR A 178 -17.88 21.46 -1.38
N ALA A 179 -18.25 20.53 -2.27
CA ALA A 179 -19.67 20.31 -2.62
C ALA A 179 -20.50 19.85 -1.38
N LEU A 180 -19.91 19.00 -0.55
CA LEU A 180 -20.53 18.55 0.70
C LEU A 180 -20.74 19.71 1.68
N MET A 181 -19.73 20.57 1.86
CA MET A 181 -19.85 21.78 2.70
C MET A 181 -21.01 22.66 2.23
N ARG A 182 -21.09 22.94 0.92
CA ARG A 182 -22.19 23.73 0.33
C ARG A 182 -23.55 23.10 0.62
N ARG A 183 -23.66 21.79 0.45
CA ARG A 183 -24.92 21.06 0.69
C ARG A 183 -25.35 21.07 2.15
N LEU A 184 -24.42 20.92 3.09
CA LEU A 184 -24.71 20.81 4.52
C LEU A 184 -24.97 22.16 5.18
N THR A 185 -24.29 23.21 4.71
CA THR A 185 -24.31 24.51 5.41
C THR A 185 -24.87 25.68 4.58
N GLY A 186 -25.06 25.48 3.28
CA GLY A 186 -25.47 26.54 2.33
C GLY A 186 -24.34 27.51 1.96
N CYS A 187 -23.16 27.40 2.59
CA CYS A 187 -22.03 28.32 2.37
C CYS A 187 -21.26 28.00 1.09
N GLN A 188 -20.95 29.02 0.31
CA GLN A 188 -20.23 28.85 -0.96
C GLN A 188 -18.71 28.84 -0.78
N ASN A 189 -18.20 29.45 0.28
CA ASN A 189 -16.78 29.62 0.55
C ASN A 189 -16.47 29.68 2.06
N ALA A 190 -15.17 29.69 2.38
CA ALA A 190 -14.70 29.72 3.77
C ALA A 190 -15.13 30.97 4.54
N SER A 191 -15.21 32.12 3.89
CA SER A 191 -15.62 33.37 4.54
C SER A 191 -17.08 33.33 5.02
N GLU A 192 -17.97 32.81 4.18
CA GLU A 192 -19.35 32.57 4.56
C GLU A 192 -19.50 31.57 5.69
N TYR A 193 -18.69 30.48 5.63
CA TYR A 193 -18.69 29.48 6.68
C TYR A 193 -18.26 30.07 8.04
N GLN A 194 -17.20 30.88 8.04
CA GLN A 194 -16.73 31.55 9.26
C GLN A 194 -17.72 32.56 9.84
N SER A 195 -18.58 33.15 9.03
CA SER A 195 -19.64 34.08 9.47
C SER A 195 -20.84 33.38 10.10
N LEU A 196 -20.97 32.07 10.02
CA LEU A 196 -22.03 31.33 10.71
C LEU A 196 -21.92 31.47 12.23
N ALA A 197 -23.07 31.42 12.91
CA ALA A 197 -23.12 31.33 14.36
C ALA A 197 -22.32 30.10 14.84
N VAL A 198 -21.61 30.22 15.99
CA VAL A 198 -20.71 29.22 16.52
C VAL A 198 -21.31 27.81 16.54
N GLY A 199 -22.55 27.66 17.00
CA GLY A 199 -23.27 26.38 17.06
C GLY A 199 -23.43 25.71 15.68
N LYS A 200 -23.87 26.48 14.66
CA LYS A 200 -24.04 25.98 13.29
C LYS A 200 -22.71 25.62 12.64
N ARG A 201 -21.68 26.40 12.91
CA ARG A 201 -20.31 26.15 12.44
C ARG A 201 -19.73 24.85 13.01
N ASP A 202 -19.93 24.64 14.31
CA ASP A 202 -19.46 23.46 15.01
C ASP A 202 -20.20 22.18 14.55
N GLU A 203 -21.51 22.30 14.33
CA GLU A 203 -22.32 21.22 13.77
C GLU A 203 -21.92 20.87 12.35
N GLY A 204 -21.73 21.87 11.48
CA GLY A 204 -21.24 21.68 10.13
C GLY A 204 -19.88 20.98 10.09
N LEU A 205 -18.96 21.34 10.99
CA LEU A 205 -17.67 20.65 11.12
C LEU A 205 -17.81 19.18 11.53
N ARG A 206 -18.67 18.87 12.50
CA ARG A 206 -18.91 17.48 12.91
C ARG A 206 -19.49 16.66 11.76
N GLU A 207 -20.45 17.22 11.02
CA GLU A 207 -21.04 16.54 9.86
C GLU A 207 -20.02 16.30 8.73
N LEU A 208 -19.19 17.29 8.39
CA LEU A 208 -18.14 17.13 7.41
C LEU A 208 -17.19 15.97 7.80
N LEU A 209 -16.76 15.94 9.07
CA LEU A 209 -15.87 14.91 9.58
C LEU A 209 -16.53 13.51 9.61
N ARG A 210 -17.84 13.43 9.95
CA ARG A 210 -18.62 12.17 9.89
C ARG A 210 -18.72 11.62 8.49
N HIS A 211 -18.85 12.48 7.49
CA HIS A 211 -18.91 12.09 6.08
C HIS A 211 -17.54 11.82 5.46
N GLY A 212 -16.47 11.77 6.26
CA GLY A 212 -15.15 11.32 5.82
C GLY A 212 -14.24 12.44 5.30
N VAL A 213 -14.62 13.72 5.40
CA VAL A 213 -13.74 14.85 5.12
C VAL A 213 -12.57 14.82 6.12
N SER A 214 -11.34 14.86 5.64
CA SER A 214 -10.16 14.86 6.50
C SER A 214 -10.04 16.19 7.28
N ILE A 215 -9.34 16.17 8.44
CA ILE A 215 -9.08 17.38 9.23
C ILE A 215 -8.44 18.47 8.38
N ARG A 216 -7.52 18.10 7.47
CA ARG A 216 -6.83 19.04 6.59
C ARG A 216 -7.77 19.68 5.57
N GLN A 217 -8.60 18.86 4.92
CA GLN A 217 -9.62 19.34 3.97
C GLN A 217 -10.64 20.22 4.69
N ALA A 218 -11.17 19.78 5.84
CA ALA A 218 -12.12 20.58 6.62
C ALA A 218 -11.52 21.93 7.01
N SER A 219 -10.24 21.98 7.43
CA SER A 219 -9.55 23.23 7.72
C SER A 219 -9.45 24.13 6.48
N GLN A 220 -9.11 23.56 5.33
CA GLN A 220 -8.94 24.29 4.07
C GLN A 220 -10.26 24.89 3.55
N ILE A 221 -11.33 24.08 3.47
CA ILE A 221 -12.61 24.52 2.90
C ILE A 221 -13.42 25.43 3.83
N THR A 222 -13.23 25.31 5.16
CA THR A 222 -13.95 26.13 6.16
C THR A 222 -13.15 27.33 6.64
N GLY A 223 -11.83 27.37 6.37
CA GLY A 223 -10.93 28.41 6.89
C GLY A 223 -10.68 28.33 8.41
N ILE A 224 -11.18 27.29 9.08
CA ILE A 224 -10.95 27.07 10.51
C ILE A 224 -9.61 26.42 10.72
N SER A 225 -8.81 26.90 11.68
CA SER A 225 -7.47 26.39 11.91
C SER A 225 -7.46 24.88 12.19
N PHE A 226 -6.45 24.18 11.67
CA PHE A 226 -6.24 22.74 11.84
C PHE A 226 -6.32 22.30 13.31
N GLY A 227 -5.75 23.11 14.23
CA GLY A 227 -5.75 22.83 15.67
C GLY A 227 -7.17 22.83 16.27
N ILE A 228 -8.06 23.68 15.78
CA ILE A 228 -9.46 23.73 16.21
C ILE A 228 -10.22 22.52 15.64
N VAL A 229 -10.13 22.27 14.33
CA VAL A 229 -10.78 21.13 13.67
C VAL A 229 -10.38 19.80 14.33
N ARG A 230 -9.11 19.64 14.71
CA ARG A 230 -8.60 18.45 15.39
C ARG A 230 -9.28 18.15 16.73
N LYS A 231 -9.79 19.16 17.43
CA LYS A 231 -10.50 18.99 18.71
C LYS A 231 -11.83 18.26 18.52
N PHE A 232 -12.47 18.39 17.35
CA PHE A 232 -13.73 17.72 17.04
C PHE A 232 -13.61 16.22 16.79
N VAL A 233 -12.41 15.73 16.46
CA VAL A 233 -12.13 14.30 16.26
C VAL A 233 -11.80 13.59 17.57
N ARG A 234 -11.36 14.33 18.60
CA ARG A 234 -10.89 13.77 19.89
C ARG A 234 -11.95 13.66 20.98
N LYS A 235 -13.14 14.15 20.75
CA LYS A 235 -14.26 13.97 21.70
C LYS A 235 -15.24 12.94 21.14
N PRO A 236 -15.46 11.81 21.87
CA PRO A 236 -16.51 10.86 21.54
C PRO A 236 -17.89 11.51 21.60
#